data_ce4d91d6f74838ecacf353a05e5299e5
#
_entry.id   ce4d91d6f74838ecacf353a05e5299e5
#
_cell.length_a   1.000
_cell.length_b   1.000
_cell.length_c   1.000
_cell.angle_alpha   90.00
_cell.angle_beta   90.00
_cell.angle_gamma   90.00
#
_symmetry.space_group_name_H-M   'P 1'
#
loop_
_entity.id
_entity.type
_entity.pdbx_description
1 polymer ?
#
loop_
_entity_poly.entity_id
_entity_poly.type
_entity_poly.pdbx_seq_one_letter_code
_entity_poly.pdbx_strand_id
1 'polypeptide(L)'
;PPLQADLNTVSISFPVPGLHEAIMRVQPITPEPSPYAAMYNFNWLTAAGTSCFLSAFVASLLLGMSPGKFVGIVGAVLKQLSKPLLTIASVLGLAFLMNYAGMTSTLGLAFAATGGLFPAFSAMLGWTGVFLTGSDTSSNALFGPLQVVTANALELNPILTASSNAATGVMGKMVSLQSIAVAVAATGMASSDEGRLFRRTLKHSIILMIFMAVLTMVFAYVLPQFVPQP
;
A
#
# COMPACT_ATOMS: atom_id res chain seq x y z
N PRO A 1 -16.99 15.50 1.16
CA PRO A 1 -17.39 16.85 1.50
C PRO A 1 -17.42 17.72 0.24
N PRO A 2 -18.37 18.69 0.09
CA PRO A 2 -18.47 19.48 -1.13
C PRO A 2 -17.16 20.22 -1.46
N LEU A 3 -16.49 20.78 -0.48
CA LEU A 3 -15.22 21.47 -0.64
C LEU A 3 -14.12 20.59 -1.30
N GLN A 4 -14.06 19.30 -0.98
CA GLN A 4 -13.10 18.39 -1.60
C GLN A 4 -13.41 18.14 -3.08
N ALA A 5 -14.69 18.07 -3.43
CA ALA A 5 -15.12 17.93 -4.83
C ALA A 5 -14.71 19.15 -5.64
N ASP A 6 -14.94 20.35 -5.10
CA ASP A 6 -14.58 21.62 -5.75
C ASP A 6 -13.05 21.75 -5.89
N LEU A 7 -12.29 21.38 -4.87
CA LEU A 7 -10.83 21.41 -4.93
C LEU A 7 -10.25 20.35 -5.90
N ASN A 8 -10.95 19.25 -6.13
CA ASN A 8 -10.52 18.23 -7.10
C ASN A 8 -10.65 18.71 -8.56
N THR A 9 -11.44 19.76 -8.83
CA THR A 9 -11.57 20.31 -10.19
C THR A 9 -10.25 20.87 -10.74
N VAL A 10 -9.32 21.24 -9.86
CA VAL A 10 -7.97 21.71 -10.24
C VAL A 10 -6.94 20.59 -10.40
N SER A 11 -7.36 19.32 -10.26
CA SER A 11 -6.48 18.16 -10.53
C SER A 11 -6.24 18.02 -12.03
N ILE A 12 -5.00 17.75 -12.40
CA ILE A 12 -4.60 17.61 -13.81
C ILE A 12 -4.42 16.11 -14.08
N SER A 13 -5.20 15.60 -15.03
CA SER A 13 -5.08 14.20 -15.49
C SER A 13 -4.52 14.19 -16.91
N PHE A 14 -3.46 13.41 -17.12
CA PHE A 14 -2.87 13.27 -18.45
C PHE A 14 -2.43 11.82 -18.73
N PRO A 15 -2.51 11.37 -19.99
CA PRO A 15 -2.01 10.06 -20.36
C PRO A 15 -0.49 10.02 -20.29
N VAL A 16 0.07 8.92 -19.78
CA VAL A 16 1.51 8.71 -19.74
C VAL A 16 2.01 8.44 -21.17
N PRO A 17 2.86 9.30 -21.75
CA PRO A 17 3.31 9.16 -23.13
C PRO A 17 3.99 7.80 -23.37
N GLY A 18 3.64 7.13 -24.46
CA GLY A 18 4.22 5.85 -24.86
C GLY A 18 3.76 4.63 -24.05
N LEU A 19 2.92 4.81 -23.02
CA LEU A 19 2.41 3.73 -22.19
C LEU A 19 0.87 3.64 -22.21
N HIS A 20 0.19 4.77 -22.30
CA HIS A 20 -1.26 4.84 -22.32
C HIS A 20 -1.81 4.08 -23.53
N GLU A 21 -2.67 3.06 -23.27
CA GLU A 21 -3.28 2.18 -24.27
C GLU A 21 -2.30 1.38 -25.14
N ALA A 22 -1.01 1.37 -24.78
CA ALA A 22 -0.01 0.60 -25.51
C ALA A 22 -0.08 -0.91 -25.26
N ILE A 23 -0.77 -1.33 -24.21
CA ILE A 23 -0.88 -2.71 -23.76
C ILE A 23 -2.35 -3.14 -23.81
N MET A 24 -2.62 -4.30 -24.39
CA MET A 24 -3.96 -4.90 -24.43
C MET A 24 -4.11 -5.92 -23.30
N ARG A 25 -5.18 -5.79 -22.52
CA ARG A 25 -5.61 -6.84 -21.60
C ARG A 25 -6.55 -7.77 -22.33
N VAL A 26 -6.33 -9.06 -22.15
CA VAL A 26 -7.08 -10.14 -22.82
C VAL A 26 -7.59 -11.15 -21.79
N GLN A 27 -8.40 -12.10 -22.22
CA GLN A 27 -8.83 -13.20 -21.35
C GLN A 27 -7.62 -13.94 -20.74
N PRO A 28 -7.72 -14.42 -19.49
CA PRO A 28 -8.88 -14.38 -18.58
C PRO A 28 -8.97 -13.11 -17.72
N ILE A 29 -8.12 -12.11 -17.95
CA ILE A 29 -8.05 -10.88 -17.12
C ILE A 29 -9.24 -9.95 -17.39
N THR A 30 -9.68 -9.88 -18.63
CA THR A 30 -10.87 -9.13 -19.05
C THR A 30 -11.72 -10.00 -19.98
N PRO A 31 -13.07 -9.91 -19.89
CA PRO A 31 -13.96 -10.70 -20.77
C PRO A 31 -13.71 -10.42 -22.25
N GLU A 32 -13.45 -9.17 -22.58
CA GLU A 32 -13.14 -8.72 -23.94
C GLU A 32 -11.78 -8.01 -23.97
N PRO A 33 -11.04 -8.08 -25.08
CA PRO A 33 -9.80 -7.34 -25.24
C PRO A 33 -10.02 -5.83 -25.00
N SER A 34 -9.29 -5.26 -24.07
CA SER A 34 -9.41 -3.84 -23.71
C SER A 34 -8.04 -3.20 -23.54
N PRO A 35 -7.85 -1.96 -24.05
CA PRO A 35 -6.60 -1.25 -23.85
C PRO A 35 -6.39 -0.93 -22.36
N TYR A 36 -5.15 -1.02 -21.90
CA TYR A 36 -4.80 -0.71 -20.52
C TYR A 36 -4.49 0.78 -20.39
N ALA A 37 -5.38 1.52 -19.73
CA ALA A 37 -5.20 2.94 -19.52
C ALA A 37 -4.04 3.22 -18.56
N ALA A 38 -3.11 4.08 -18.97
CA ALA A 38 -2.04 4.62 -18.13
C ALA A 38 -2.26 6.13 -17.98
N MET A 39 -3.14 6.51 -17.05
CA MET A 39 -3.47 7.91 -16.73
C MET A 39 -2.76 8.32 -15.44
N TYR A 40 -2.08 9.45 -15.46
CA TYR A 40 -1.53 10.05 -14.26
C TYR A 40 -2.42 11.19 -13.78
N ASN A 41 -2.87 11.11 -12.53
CA ASN A 41 -3.72 12.11 -11.89
C ASN A 41 -2.88 12.94 -10.92
N PHE A 42 -2.54 14.15 -11.31
CA PHE A 42 -1.80 15.09 -10.47
C PHE A 42 -2.73 15.94 -9.63
N ASN A 43 -3.10 15.44 -8.47
CA ASN A 43 -4.00 16.08 -7.50
C ASN A 43 -3.21 16.90 -6.46
N TRP A 44 -2.42 17.83 -6.93
CA TRP A 44 -1.47 18.59 -6.11
C TRP A 44 -2.10 19.35 -4.93
N LEU A 45 -3.34 19.82 -5.04
CA LEU A 45 -3.99 20.60 -4.00
C LEU A 45 -4.67 19.72 -2.93
N THR A 46 -5.29 18.61 -3.35
CA THR A 46 -6.05 17.72 -2.45
C THR A 46 -5.22 16.55 -1.92
N ALA A 47 -3.95 16.46 -2.31
CA ALA A 47 -3.04 15.46 -1.76
C ALA A 47 -2.84 15.67 -0.25
N ALA A 48 -2.86 14.58 0.51
CA ALA A 48 -2.66 14.61 1.95
C ALA A 48 -1.35 15.30 2.37
N GLY A 49 -0.28 15.12 1.56
CA GLY A 49 1.00 15.79 1.78
C GLY A 49 0.91 17.32 1.70
N THR A 50 0.12 17.85 0.76
CA THR A 50 -0.11 19.30 0.65
C THR A 50 -0.83 19.84 1.87
N SER A 51 -1.87 19.16 2.34
CA SER A 51 -2.60 19.54 3.56
C SER A 51 -1.69 19.55 4.78
N CYS A 52 -0.87 18.52 4.96
CA CYS A 52 0.12 18.44 6.04
C CYS A 52 1.16 19.57 5.97
N PHE A 53 1.68 19.84 4.75
CA PHE A 53 2.66 20.90 4.54
C PHE A 53 2.10 22.28 4.85
N LEU A 54 0.89 22.58 4.36
CA LEU A 54 0.21 23.85 4.62
C LEU A 54 -0.11 24.01 6.11
N SER A 55 -0.59 22.95 6.77
CA SER A 55 -0.83 22.98 8.22
C SER A 55 0.44 23.24 9.02
N ALA A 56 1.55 22.59 8.65
CA ALA A 56 2.85 22.82 9.27
C ALA A 56 3.35 24.26 9.04
N PHE A 57 3.15 24.79 7.84
CA PHE A 57 3.51 26.16 7.51
C PHE A 57 2.71 27.17 8.35
N VAL A 58 1.38 27.04 8.39
CA VAL A 58 0.51 27.91 9.19
C VAL A 58 0.87 27.80 10.67
N ALA A 59 1.05 26.58 11.20
CA ALA A 59 1.46 26.38 12.60
C ALA A 59 2.80 27.05 12.90
N SER A 60 3.76 27.01 11.98
CA SER A 60 5.07 27.67 12.16
C SER A 60 4.95 29.19 12.29
N LEU A 61 4.04 29.81 11.52
CA LEU A 61 3.75 31.25 11.60
C LEU A 61 3.10 31.60 12.94
N LEU A 62 2.10 30.82 13.38
CA LEU A 62 1.41 31.02 14.65
C LEU A 62 2.33 30.89 15.87
N LEU A 63 3.35 30.03 15.77
CA LEU A 63 4.38 29.86 16.79
C LEU A 63 5.52 30.88 16.72
N GLY A 64 5.43 31.87 15.83
CA GLY A 64 6.45 32.92 15.67
C GLY A 64 7.77 32.43 15.08
N MET A 65 7.76 31.31 14.33
CA MET A 65 8.97 30.81 13.66
C MET A 65 9.33 31.68 12.47
N SER A 66 10.61 32.03 12.33
CA SER A 66 11.07 32.78 11.16
C SER A 66 10.99 31.91 9.88
N PRO A 67 10.64 32.49 8.71
CA PRO A 67 10.57 31.75 7.44
C PRO A 67 11.88 31.03 7.09
N GLY A 68 13.03 31.64 7.36
CA GLY A 68 14.33 31.02 7.14
C GLY A 68 14.56 29.76 7.96
N LYS A 69 14.10 29.74 9.21
CA LYS A 69 14.15 28.56 10.08
C LYS A 69 13.22 27.46 9.57
N PHE A 70 12.02 27.81 9.12
CA PHE A 70 11.08 26.85 8.51
C PHE A 70 11.69 26.19 7.28
N VAL A 71 12.25 26.96 6.35
CA VAL A 71 12.92 26.41 5.14
C VAL A 71 14.09 25.52 5.50
N GLY A 72 14.87 25.89 6.51
CA GLY A 72 15.97 25.05 7.02
C GLY A 72 15.48 23.70 7.57
N ILE A 73 14.36 23.68 8.29
CA ILE A 73 13.73 22.45 8.80
C ILE A 73 13.24 21.59 7.61
N VAL A 74 12.56 22.18 6.64
CA VAL A 74 12.11 21.47 5.44
C VAL A 74 13.29 20.83 4.71
N GLY A 75 14.39 21.53 4.54
CA GLY A 75 15.62 21.01 3.95
C GLY A 75 16.22 19.83 4.73
N ALA A 76 16.25 19.93 6.07
CA ALA A 76 16.72 18.86 6.94
C ALA A 76 15.83 17.61 6.83
N VAL A 77 14.50 17.78 6.81
CA VAL A 77 13.52 16.70 6.64
C VAL A 77 13.68 16.02 5.28
N LEU A 78 13.81 16.78 4.20
CA LEU A 78 14.03 16.22 2.86
C LEU A 78 15.32 15.41 2.78
N LYS A 79 16.40 15.89 3.40
CA LYS A 79 17.66 15.15 3.51
C LYS A 79 17.49 13.86 4.32
N GLN A 80 16.79 13.91 5.43
CA GLN A 80 16.51 12.74 6.26
C GLN A 80 15.65 11.70 5.52
N LEU A 81 14.66 12.15 4.76
CA LEU A 81 13.73 11.30 4.02
C LEU A 81 14.25 10.84 2.65
N SER A 82 15.44 11.29 2.21
CA SER A 82 15.95 10.97 0.88
C SER A 82 16.01 9.47 0.58
N LYS A 83 16.52 8.65 1.51
CA LYS A 83 16.58 7.19 1.36
C LYS A 83 15.18 6.53 1.37
N PRO A 84 14.28 6.82 2.34
CA PRO A 84 12.89 6.37 2.27
C PRO A 84 12.17 6.75 0.97
N LEU A 85 12.34 7.97 0.48
CA LEU A 85 11.75 8.42 -0.78
C LEU A 85 12.25 7.60 -1.98
N LEU A 86 13.56 7.34 -2.06
CA LEU A 86 14.14 6.49 -3.10
C LEU A 86 13.58 5.07 -3.02
N THR A 87 13.46 4.51 -1.82
CA THR A 87 12.87 3.17 -1.63
C THR A 87 11.42 3.14 -2.11
N ILE A 88 10.60 4.11 -1.72
CA ILE A 88 9.19 4.19 -2.15
C ILE A 88 9.09 4.32 -3.66
N ALA A 89 9.87 5.22 -4.27
CA ALA A 89 9.89 5.39 -5.73
C ALA A 89 10.28 4.10 -6.47
N SER A 90 11.28 3.37 -5.96
CA SER A 90 11.72 2.10 -6.55
C SER A 90 10.64 1.01 -6.44
N VAL A 91 9.98 0.88 -5.27
CA VAL A 91 8.90 -0.11 -5.07
C VAL A 91 7.68 0.22 -5.93
N LEU A 92 7.28 1.49 -5.99
CA LEU A 92 6.18 1.91 -6.87
C LEU A 92 6.53 1.68 -8.35
N GLY A 93 7.75 2.02 -8.76
CA GLY A 93 8.23 1.75 -10.12
C GLY A 93 8.17 0.26 -10.46
N LEU A 94 8.61 -0.61 -9.54
CA LEU A 94 8.49 -2.06 -9.69
C LEU A 94 7.02 -2.52 -9.79
N ALA A 95 6.14 -1.99 -8.93
CA ALA A 95 4.72 -2.33 -8.94
C ALA A 95 4.06 -1.97 -10.28
N PHE A 96 4.32 -0.78 -10.80
CA PHE A 96 3.83 -0.37 -12.13
C PHE A 96 4.42 -1.23 -13.25
N LEU A 97 5.72 -1.51 -13.21
CA LEU A 97 6.38 -2.39 -14.17
C LEU A 97 5.72 -3.77 -14.18
N MET A 98 5.50 -4.38 -13.02
CA MET A 98 4.84 -5.68 -12.91
C MET A 98 3.40 -5.65 -13.45
N ASN A 99 2.66 -4.58 -13.16
CA ASN A 99 1.29 -4.44 -13.64
C ASN A 99 1.24 -4.31 -15.18
N TYR A 100 2.05 -3.45 -15.77
CA TYR A 100 2.08 -3.24 -17.22
C TYR A 100 2.76 -4.38 -17.99
N ALA A 101 3.72 -5.09 -17.38
CA ALA A 101 4.32 -6.29 -17.98
C ALA A 101 3.44 -7.55 -17.87
N GLY A 102 2.26 -7.47 -17.23
CA GLY A 102 1.37 -8.62 -17.04
C GLY A 102 1.84 -9.60 -15.95
N MET A 103 2.94 -9.34 -15.27
CA MET A 103 3.47 -10.21 -14.20
C MET A 103 2.49 -10.34 -13.05
N THR A 104 1.86 -9.25 -12.63
CA THR A 104 0.84 -9.24 -11.59
C THR A 104 -0.34 -10.13 -11.95
N SER A 105 -0.80 -10.07 -13.19
CA SER A 105 -1.89 -10.92 -13.69
C SER A 105 -1.50 -12.39 -13.72
N THR A 106 -0.30 -12.70 -14.19
CA THR A 106 0.23 -14.08 -14.21
C THR A 106 0.33 -14.67 -12.82
N LEU A 107 0.90 -13.91 -11.87
CA LEU A 107 0.98 -14.32 -10.47
C LEU A 107 -0.40 -14.47 -9.83
N GLY A 108 -1.32 -13.56 -10.12
CA GLY A 108 -2.70 -13.63 -9.62
C GLY A 108 -3.41 -14.90 -10.07
N LEU A 109 -3.28 -15.27 -11.35
CA LEU A 109 -3.83 -16.51 -11.88
C LEU A 109 -3.14 -17.74 -11.28
N ALA A 110 -1.82 -17.69 -11.02
CA ALA A 110 -1.12 -18.77 -10.33
C ALA A 110 -1.62 -18.93 -8.89
N PHE A 111 -1.88 -17.83 -8.17
CA PHE A 111 -2.50 -17.88 -6.85
C PHE A 111 -3.95 -18.37 -6.87
N ALA A 112 -4.66 -18.23 -7.99
CA ALA A 112 -6.00 -18.80 -8.14
C ALA A 112 -6.00 -20.34 -8.01
N ALA A 113 -4.87 -21.01 -8.23
CA ALA A 113 -4.73 -22.45 -7.97
C ALA A 113 -4.91 -22.82 -6.48
N THR A 114 -4.83 -21.88 -5.56
CA THR A 114 -5.12 -22.11 -4.13
C THR A 114 -6.61 -22.28 -3.84
N GLY A 115 -7.48 -21.95 -4.83
CA GLY A 115 -8.93 -22.13 -4.75
C GLY A 115 -9.54 -21.45 -3.53
N GLY A 116 -10.41 -22.15 -2.84
CA GLY A 116 -11.13 -21.65 -1.66
C GLY A 116 -10.27 -21.27 -0.45
N LEU A 117 -8.96 -21.57 -0.45
CA LEU A 117 -8.05 -21.12 0.61
C LEU A 117 -7.46 -19.72 0.33
N PHE A 118 -7.72 -19.16 -0.84
CA PHE A 118 -7.14 -17.86 -1.21
C PHE A 118 -7.44 -16.73 -0.21
N PRO A 119 -8.61 -16.60 0.43
CA PRO A 119 -8.82 -15.55 1.42
C PRO A 119 -7.81 -15.59 2.59
N ALA A 120 -7.36 -16.79 3.00
CA ALA A 120 -6.30 -16.92 3.99
C ALA A 120 -4.93 -16.54 3.42
N PHE A 121 -4.61 -16.96 2.20
CA PHE A 121 -3.37 -16.56 1.50
C PHE A 121 -3.33 -15.06 1.21
N SER A 122 -4.47 -14.44 0.93
CA SER A 122 -4.63 -13.00 0.77
C SER A 122 -4.08 -12.24 2.00
N ALA A 123 -4.46 -12.67 3.19
CA ALA A 123 -3.94 -12.12 4.44
C ALA A 123 -2.41 -12.31 4.58
N MET A 124 -1.89 -13.50 4.25
CA MET A 124 -0.45 -13.77 4.30
C MET A 124 0.34 -12.89 3.32
N LEU A 125 -0.18 -12.66 2.12
CA LEU A 125 0.45 -11.79 1.12
C LEU A 125 0.56 -10.35 1.63
N GLY A 126 -0.51 -9.80 2.22
CA GLY A 126 -0.50 -8.48 2.82
C GLY A 126 0.53 -8.37 3.94
N TRP A 127 0.54 -9.34 4.85
CA TRP A 127 1.52 -9.43 5.94
C TRP A 127 2.95 -9.46 5.42
N THR A 128 3.24 -10.35 4.47
CA THR A 128 4.58 -10.51 3.89
C THR A 128 5.02 -9.24 3.15
N GLY A 129 4.10 -8.61 2.42
CA GLY A 129 4.38 -7.39 1.67
C GLY A 129 4.86 -6.26 2.57
N VAL A 130 4.19 -6.02 3.69
CA VAL A 130 4.58 -4.96 4.63
C VAL A 130 5.79 -5.37 5.47
N PHE A 131 5.91 -6.64 5.83
CA PHE A 131 7.11 -7.15 6.49
C PHE A 131 8.38 -6.83 5.68
N LEU A 132 8.35 -7.09 4.37
CA LEU A 132 9.49 -6.88 3.47
C LEU A 132 9.74 -5.40 3.15
N THR A 133 8.68 -4.66 2.84
CA THR A 133 8.79 -3.26 2.38
C THR A 133 8.83 -2.26 3.53
N GLY A 134 8.32 -2.64 4.70
CA GLY A 134 8.11 -1.74 5.82
C GLY A 134 7.02 -0.68 5.58
N SER A 135 6.25 -0.79 4.51
CA SER A 135 5.26 0.21 4.09
C SER A 135 3.98 -0.45 3.58
N ASP A 136 2.86 -0.14 4.22
CA ASP A 136 1.55 -0.63 3.80
C ASP A 136 1.16 -0.09 2.42
N THR A 137 1.42 1.19 2.15
CA THR A 137 1.21 1.80 0.84
C THR A 137 1.96 1.06 -0.27
N SER A 138 3.23 0.72 -0.05
CA SER A 138 4.04 -0.01 -1.01
C SER A 138 3.54 -1.45 -1.22
N SER A 139 3.14 -2.12 -0.14
CA SER A 139 2.55 -3.45 -0.20
C SER A 139 1.23 -3.45 -0.98
N ASN A 140 0.35 -2.48 -0.72
CA ASN A 140 -0.92 -2.35 -1.42
C ASN A 140 -0.73 -2.01 -2.90
N ALA A 141 0.24 -1.18 -3.25
CA ALA A 141 0.57 -0.89 -4.64
C ALA A 141 1.11 -2.12 -5.39
N LEU A 142 1.89 -2.96 -4.71
CA LEU A 142 2.50 -4.16 -5.29
C LEU A 142 1.51 -5.32 -5.40
N PHE A 143 0.79 -5.62 -4.32
CA PHE A 143 -0.06 -6.80 -4.22
C PHE A 143 -1.56 -6.53 -4.39
N GLY A 144 -2.03 -5.29 -4.24
CA GLY A 144 -3.45 -4.95 -4.42
C GLY A 144 -4.03 -5.40 -5.76
N PRO A 145 -3.42 -5.08 -6.90
CA PRO A 145 -3.87 -5.55 -8.21
C PRO A 145 -3.86 -7.09 -8.32
N LEU A 146 -2.86 -7.77 -7.73
CA LEU A 146 -2.80 -9.23 -7.68
C LEU A 146 -3.98 -9.80 -6.89
N GLN A 147 -4.32 -9.22 -5.74
CA GLN A 147 -5.48 -9.62 -4.93
C GLN A 147 -6.78 -9.56 -5.73
N VAL A 148 -6.97 -8.46 -6.47
CA VAL A 148 -8.17 -8.25 -7.30
C VAL A 148 -8.25 -9.27 -8.43
N VAL A 149 -7.15 -9.48 -9.17
CA VAL A 149 -7.09 -10.45 -10.28
C VAL A 149 -7.40 -11.86 -9.79
N THR A 150 -6.80 -12.28 -8.67
CA THR A 150 -7.02 -13.61 -8.11
C THR A 150 -8.45 -13.79 -7.61
N ALA A 151 -8.98 -12.78 -6.91
CA ALA A 151 -10.34 -12.80 -6.40
C ALA A 151 -11.36 -12.94 -7.54
N ASN A 152 -11.21 -12.18 -8.62
CA ASN A 152 -12.07 -12.26 -9.79
C ASN A 152 -11.99 -13.63 -10.46
N ALA A 153 -10.79 -14.21 -10.56
CA ALA A 153 -10.61 -15.55 -11.13
C ALA A 153 -11.25 -16.66 -10.28
N LEU A 154 -11.45 -16.43 -9.00
CA LEU A 154 -12.06 -17.35 -8.03
C LEU A 154 -13.51 -17.01 -7.69
N GLU A 155 -14.10 -16.01 -8.34
CA GLU A 155 -15.46 -15.50 -8.05
C GLU A 155 -15.62 -15.05 -6.58
N LEU A 156 -14.52 -14.60 -5.96
CA LEU A 156 -14.50 -14.02 -4.62
C LEU A 156 -14.67 -12.50 -4.70
N ASN A 157 -15.08 -11.90 -3.59
CA ASN A 157 -15.22 -10.45 -3.51
C ASN A 157 -13.82 -9.77 -3.51
N PRO A 158 -13.47 -8.98 -4.55
CA PRO A 158 -12.17 -8.33 -4.65
C PRO A 158 -11.93 -7.24 -3.60
N ILE A 159 -13.02 -6.63 -3.08
CA ILE A 159 -12.92 -5.64 -2.00
C ILE A 159 -12.45 -6.32 -0.72
N LEU A 160 -12.97 -7.52 -0.43
CA LEU A 160 -12.55 -8.29 0.75
C LEU A 160 -11.06 -8.63 0.69
N THR A 161 -10.59 -9.17 -0.43
CA THR A 161 -9.19 -9.59 -0.56
C THR A 161 -8.23 -8.40 -0.55
N ALA A 162 -8.56 -7.30 -1.22
CA ALA A 162 -7.77 -6.07 -1.18
C ALA A 162 -7.75 -5.44 0.22
N SER A 163 -8.89 -5.44 0.92
CA SER A 163 -8.98 -4.97 2.31
C SER A 163 -8.19 -5.86 3.27
N SER A 164 -8.23 -7.19 3.06
CA SER A 164 -7.43 -8.14 3.82
C SER A 164 -5.92 -7.88 3.65
N ASN A 165 -5.47 -7.59 2.41
CA ASN A 165 -4.08 -7.21 2.15
C ASN A 165 -3.66 -6.01 3.01
N ALA A 166 -4.43 -4.93 2.99
CA ALA A 166 -4.14 -3.72 3.75
C ALA A 166 -4.20 -3.97 5.28
N ALA A 167 -5.29 -4.58 5.76
CA ALA A 167 -5.49 -4.80 7.19
C ALA A 167 -4.43 -5.72 7.80
N THR A 168 -4.04 -6.78 7.08
CA THR A 168 -3.03 -7.73 7.57
C THR A 168 -1.61 -7.18 7.41
N GLY A 169 -1.39 -6.32 6.43
CA GLY A 169 -0.16 -5.57 6.25
C GLY A 169 0.26 -4.83 7.53
N VAL A 170 -0.68 -4.25 8.26
CA VAL A 170 -0.41 -3.57 9.54
C VAL A 170 0.24 -4.52 10.55
N MET A 171 -0.14 -5.80 10.57
CA MET A 171 0.47 -6.80 11.45
C MET A 171 1.91 -7.12 11.02
N GLY A 172 2.19 -7.12 9.70
CA GLY A 172 3.54 -7.23 9.15
C GLY A 172 4.44 -6.06 9.51
N LYS A 173 3.86 -4.86 9.63
CA LYS A 173 4.56 -3.64 10.04
C LYS A 173 5.22 -3.78 11.40
N MET A 174 4.62 -4.50 12.35
CA MET A 174 5.17 -4.73 13.69
C MET A 174 6.58 -5.34 13.67
N VAL A 175 6.90 -6.11 12.64
CA VAL A 175 8.16 -6.86 12.52
C VAL A 175 9.02 -6.40 11.35
N SER A 176 8.63 -5.34 10.65
CA SER A 176 9.50 -4.77 9.62
C SER A 176 10.80 -4.24 10.23
N LEU A 177 11.91 -4.42 9.52
CA LEU A 177 13.23 -3.98 10.00
C LEU A 177 13.24 -2.49 10.36
N GLN A 178 12.53 -1.65 9.59
CA GLN A 178 12.40 -0.23 9.87
C GLN A 178 11.71 0.04 11.22
N SER A 179 10.61 -0.68 11.51
CA SER A 179 9.85 -0.48 12.76
C SER A 179 10.65 -0.95 13.98
N ILE A 180 11.37 -2.05 13.85
CA ILE A 180 12.24 -2.55 14.91
C ILE A 180 13.38 -1.55 15.21
N ALA A 181 14.06 -1.05 14.18
CA ALA A 181 15.14 -0.07 14.35
C ALA A 181 14.64 1.22 15.00
N VAL A 182 13.47 1.73 14.56
CA VAL A 182 12.84 2.92 15.17
C VAL A 182 12.46 2.67 16.64
N ALA A 183 11.89 1.51 16.96
CA ALA A 183 11.51 1.17 18.33
C ALA A 183 12.73 1.08 19.25
N VAL A 184 13.80 0.46 18.81
CA VAL A 184 15.07 0.37 19.56
C VAL A 184 15.65 1.76 19.81
N ALA A 185 15.72 2.60 18.77
CA ALA A 185 16.21 3.96 18.89
C ALA A 185 15.35 4.82 19.84
N ALA A 186 14.01 4.71 19.75
CA ALA A 186 13.07 5.48 20.56
C ALA A 186 13.07 5.08 22.04
N THR A 187 13.36 3.81 22.34
CA THR A 187 13.37 3.28 23.71
C THR A 187 14.75 3.30 24.39
N GLY A 188 15.79 3.75 23.67
CA GLY A 188 17.17 3.76 24.18
C GLY A 188 17.76 2.35 24.38
N MET A 189 17.19 1.33 23.75
CA MET A 189 17.74 -0.02 23.76
C MET A 189 19.04 -0.08 22.95
N ALA A 190 19.93 -1.00 23.29
CA ALA A 190 21.12 -1.23 22.48
C ALA A 190 20.76 -1.89 21.14
N SER A 191 21.50 -1.55 20.07
CA SER A 191 21.27 -2.17 18.75
C SER A 191 21.43 -3.71 18.77
N SER A 192 22.19 -4.25 19.71
CA SER A 192 22.30 -5.69 19.97
C SER A 192 20.96 -6.34 20.38
N ASP A 193 20.00 -5.55 20.88
CA ASP A 193 18.70 -6.04 21.33
C ASP A 193 17.65 -6.12 20.21
N GLU A 194 17.95 -5.60 19.01
CA GLU A 194 17.04 -5.64 17.84
C GLU A 194 16.56 -7.07 17.56
N GLY A 195 17.45 -8.04 17.53
CA GLY A 195 17.10 -9.44 17.29
C GLY A 195 16.22 -10.06 18.38
N ARG A 196 16.34 -9.61 19.62
CA ARG A 196 15.48 -10.06 20.73
C ARG A 196 14.08 -9.44 20.62
N LEU A 197 14.01 -8.17 20.32
CA LEU A 197 12.75 -7.48 20.08
C LEU A 197 12.01 -8.08 18.89
N PHE A 198 12.71 -8.26 17.75
CA PHE A 198 12.17 -8.92 16.56
C PHE A 198 11.56 -10.29 16.87
N ARG A 199 12.27 -11.17 17.57
CA ARG A 199 11.76 -12.52 17.90
C ARG A 199 10.51 -12.49 18.79
N ARG A 200 10.41 -11.52 19.68
CA ARG A 200 9.23 -11.37 20.55
C ARG A 200 8.02 -10.86 19.76
N THR A 201 8.21 -9.81 18.97
CA THR A 201 7.14 -9.21 18.16
C THR A 201 6.69 -10.14 17.05
N LEU A 202 7.60 -10.94 16.45
CA LEU A 202 7.28 -11.90 15.38
C LEU A 202 6.21 -12.91 15.80
N LYS A 203 6.29 -13.44 17.03
CA LYS A 203 5.27 -14.40 17.53
C LYS A 203 3.89 -13.76 17.56
N HIS A 204 3.78 -12.54 18.09
CA HIS A 204 2.50 -11.83 18.16
C HIS A 204 1.99 -11.44 16.76
N SER A 205 2.88 -10.99 15.90
CA SER A 205 2.55 -10.63 14.52
C SER A 205 2.01 -11.84 13.73
N ILE A 206 2.62 -13.03 13.87
CA ILE A 206 2.13 -14.26 13.23
C ILE A 206 0.76 -14.69 13.80
N ILE A 207 0.57 -14.60 15.12
CA ILE A 207 -0.73 -14.94 15.73
C ILE A 207 -1.83 -14.02 15.19
N LEU A 208 -1.54 -12.70 15.12
CA LEU A 208 -2.49 -11.74 14.57
C LEU A 208 -2.73 -11.96 13.07
N MET A 209 -1.70 -12.30 12.31
CA MET A 209 -1.84 -12.65 10.88
C MET A 209 -2.74 -13.88 10.70
N ILE A 210 -2.57 -14.93 11.51
CA ILE A 210 -3.42 -16.11 11.48
C ILE A 210 -4.87 -15.75 11.85
N PHE A 211 -5.05 -14.93 12.89
CA PHE A 211 -6.38 -14.44 13.28
C PHE A 211 -7.04 -13.69 12.12
N MET A 212 -6.33 -12.79 11.46
CA MET A 212 -6.84 -12.07 10.29
C MET A 212 -7.12 -12.98 9.10
N ALA A 213 -6.31 -14.00 8.87
CA ALA A 213 -6.54 -15.01 7.84
C ALA A 213 -7.85 -15.78 8.09
N VAL A 214 -8.07 -16.21 9.33
CA VAL A 214 -9.33 -16.85 9.74
C VAL A 214 -10.50 -15.89 9.60
N LEU A 215 -10.36 -14.65 10.02
CA LEU A 215 -11.40 -13.62 9.91
C LEU A 215 -11.75 -13.36 8.44
N THR A 216 -10.77 -13.28 7.55
CA THR A 216 -11.00 -13.12 6.11
C THR A 216 -11.76 -14.32 5.53
N MET A 217 -11.43 -15.55 5.95
CA MET A 217 -12.19 -16.76 5.58
C MET A 217 -13.64 -16.69 6.06
N VAL A 218 -13.87 -16.23 7.30
CA VAL A 218 -15.22 -16.07 7.85
C VAL A 218 -16.03 -15.05 7.03
N PHE A 219 -15.45 -13.90 6.69
CA PHE A 219 -16.14 -12.93 5.84
C PHE A 219 -16.33 -13.43 4.41
N ALA A 220 -15.43 -14.25 3.88
CA ALA A 220 -15.58 -14.79 2.54
C ALA A 220 -16.76 -15.78 2.45
N TYR A 221 -16.97 -16.63 3.46
CA TYR A 221 -17.84 -17.80 3.33
C TYR A 221 -19.00 -17.86 4.34
N VAL A 222 -18.85 -17.25 5.53
CA VAL A 222 -19.86 -17.31 6.58
C VAL A 222 -20.66 -16.01 6.67
N LEU A 223 -19.99 -14.88 6.48
CA LEU A 223 -20.59 -13.56 6.65
C LEU A 223 -20.44 -12.67 5.39
N PRO A 224 -20.66 -13.18 4.16
CA PRO A 224 -20.43 -12.39 2.95
C PRO A 224 -21.35 -11.16 2.84
N GLN A 225 -22.51 -11.17 3.53
CA GLN A 225 -23.46 -10.07 3.56
C GLN A 225 -22.91 -8.78 4.23
N PHE A 226 -21.87 -8.91 5.05
CA PHE A 226 -21.22 -7.75 5.69
C PHE A 226 -20.09 -7.15 4.85
N VAL A 227 -19.72 -7.79 3.74
CA VAL A 227 -18.71 -7.28 2.83
C VAL A 227 -19.38 -6.38 1.79
N PRO A 228 -18.89 -5.13 1.59
CA PRO A 228 -19.41 -4.28 0.52
C PRO A 228 -19.36 -4.98 -0.83
N GLN A 229 -20.40 -4.80 -1.63
CA GLN A 229 -20.42 -5.35 -2.99
C GLN A 229 -19.54 -4.48 -3.90
N PRO A 230 -18.81 -5.06 -4.86
CA PRO A 230 -17.97 -4.34 -5.80
C PRO A 230 -18.76 -3.50 -6.79
#